data_fe89fc4957d15faeb3756b8f5bf61dbb
#
_entry.id   fe89fc4957d15faeb3756b8f5bf61dbb
#
_cell.length_a   1.000
_cell.length_b   1.000
_cell.length_c   1.000
_cell.angle_alpha   90.00
_cell.angle_beta   90.00
_cell.angle_gamma   90.00
#
_symmetry.space_group_name_H-M   'P 1'
#
loop_
_entity.id
_entity.type
_entity.pdbx_description
1 polymer ?
#
loop_
_entity_poly.entity_id
_entity_poly.type
_entity_poly.pdbx_seq_one_letter_code
_entity_poly.pdbx_strand_id
1 'polypeptide(L)'
;VAERVPQAVAEERRRTVRQDARRRGQTPSAVRLALADWSLYLTNVPSCLMSASEALVVATTRWQIELLFKLWKSHGFLDESRSSISHKILCELYAKLIAVVIQHWFCLVRLWACPDRSLVKAAQSVRKHALGLIRDLPVLPLFSRAIRILTDALAAGCRIDKSRQRTPTFQRLLALT
;
A
#
# COMPACT_ATOMS: atom_id res chain seq x y z
N VAL A 1 -24.07 -0.45 0.38
CA VAL A 1 -23.73 0.23 1.64
C VAL A 1 -23.41 1.70 1.34
N ALA A 2 -23.95 2.63 2.10
CA ALA A 2 -23.71 4.06 1.98
C ALA A 2 -23.21 4.61 3.32
N GLU A 3 -22.11 5.35 3.28
CA GLU A 3 -21.55 6.03 4.46
C GLU A 3 -21.47 7.53 4.17
N ARG A 4 -21.94 8.35 5.12
CA ARG A 4 -21.76 9.80 5.04
C ARG A 4 -20.31 10.15 5.39
N VAL A 5 -19.66 10.91 4.51
CA VAL A 5 -18.28 11.32 4.75
C VAL A 5 -18.22 12.55 5.69
N PRO A 6 -17.10 12.77 6.40
CA PRO A 6 -16.89 13.99 7.17
C PRO A 6 -17.07 15.24 6.31
N GLN A 7 -17.60 16.31 6.89
CA GLN A 7 -17.93 17.54 6.16
C GLN A 7 -16.76 18.11 5.36
N ALA A 8 -15.56 18.15 5.93
CA ALA A 8 -14.36 18.62 5.23
C ALA A 8 -14.05 17.82 3.96
N VAL A 9 -14.29 16.49 4.00
CA VAL A 9 -14.10 15.61 2.82
C VAL A 9 -15.19 15.85 1.78
N ALA A 10 -16.44 16.07 2.21
CA ALA A 10 -17.56 16.39 1.34
C ALA A 10 -17.33 17.72 0.60
N GLU A 11 -16.84 18.73 1.31
CA GLU A 11 -16.53 20.04 0.73
C GLU A 11 -15.42 19.95 -0.32
N GLU A 12 -14.35 19.22 -0.05
CA GLU A 12 -13.27 19.00 -1.02
C GLU A 12 -13.75 18.24 -2.25
N ARG A 13 -14.59 17.21 -2.06
CA ARG A 13 -15.21 16.48 -3.18
C ARG A 13 -16.10 17.38 -4.02
N ARG A 14 -16.95 18.22 -3.39
CA ARG A 14 -17.80 19.19 -4.09
C ARG A 14 -16.97 20.20 -4.86
N ARG A 15 -15.85 20.68 -4.28
CA ARG A 15 -14.91 21.57 -4.95
C ARG A 15 -14.32 20.91 -6.20
N THR A 16 -13.87 19.68 -6.10
CA THR A 16 -13.34 18.90 -7.23
C THR A 16 -14.39 18.72 -8.32
N VAL A 17 -15.62 18.34 -7.97
CA VAL A 17 -16.75 18.19 -8.92
C VAL A 17 -17.02 19.49 -9.68
N ARG A 18 -17.03 20.64 -8.98
CA ARG A 18 -17.23 21.96 -9.62
C ARG A 18 -16.06 22.33 -10.53
N GLN A 19 -14.85 22.04 -10.11
CA GLN A 19 -13.65 22.33 -10.92
C GLN A 19 -13.62 21.49 -12.21
N ASP A 20 -13.92 20.20 -12.13
CA ASP A 20 -14.00 19.31 -13.29
C ASP A 20 -15.13 19.70 -14.25
N ALA A 21 -16.28 20.10 -13.70
CA ALA A 21 -17.39 20.60 -14.51
C ALA A 21 -17.00 21.89 -15.27
N ARG A 22 -16.34 22.85 -14.59
CA ARG A 22 -15.83 24.07 -15.22
C ARG A 22 -14.83 23.76 -16.35
N ARG A 23 -13.90 22.82 -16.14
CA ARG A 23 -12.94 22.41 -17.18
C ARG A 23 -13.63 21.84 -18.42
N ARG A 24 -14.81 21.25 -18.26
CA ARG A 24 -15.62 20.67 -19.35
C ARG A 24 -16.68 21.64 -19.88
N GLY A 25 -16.72 22.90 -19.42
CA GLY A 25 -17.75 23.85 -19.79
C GLY A 25 -19.17 23.46 -19.33
N GLN A 26 -19.29 22.68 -18.26
CA GLN A 26 -20.57 22.14 -17.75
C GLN A 26 -20.88 22.66 -16.35
N THR A 27 -22.19 22.65 -16.01
CA THR A 27 -22.66 22.92 -14.65
C THR A 27 -22.96 21.58 -13.97
N PRO A 28 -22.42 21.30 -12.76
CA PRO A 28 -22.71 20.04 -12.08
C PRO A 28 -24.16 20.00 -11.59
N SER A 29 -24.84 18.87 -11.75
CA SER A 29 -26.21 18.69 -11.25
C SER A 29 -26.25 18.69 -9.71
N ALA A 30 -27.40 19.10 -9.14
CA ALA A 30 -27.62 19.06 -7.70
C ALA A 30 -27.43 17.67 -7.10
N VAL A 31 -27.88 16.64 -7.81
CA VAL A 31 -27.70 15.22 -7.42
C VAL A 31 -26.23 14.85 -7.32
N ARG A 32 -25.41 15.26 -8.29
CA ARG A 32 -23.96 14.97 -8.29
C ARG A 32 -23.25 15.67 -7.14
N LEU A 33 -23.69 16.87 -6.78
CA LEU A 33 -23.16 17.59 -5.61
C LEU A 33 -23.60 16.94 -4.29
N ALA A 34 -24.85 16.46 -4.20
CA ALA A 34 -25.34 15.74 -3.02
C ALA A 34 -24.63 14.39 -2.83
N LEU A 35 -24.32 13.67 -3.92
CA LEU A 35 -23.55 12.41 -3.87
C LEU A 35 -22.12 12.60 -3.37
N ALA A 36 -21.56 13.81 -3.43
CA ALA A 36 -20.25 14.09 -2.87
C ALA A 36 -20.18 13.90 -1.34
N ASP A 37 -21.32 13.96 -0.66
CA ASP A 37 -21.45 13.78 0.78
C ASP A 37 -21.40 12.30 1.20
N TRP A 38 -21.45 11.38 0.24
CA TRP A 38 -21.57 9.95 0.49
C TRP A 38 -20.43 9.15 -0.14
N SER A 39 -20.02 8.09 0.54
CA SER A 39 -19.27 6.99 -0.05
C SER A 39 -20.22 5.82 -0.26
N LEU A 40 -20.34 5.38 -1.53
CA LEU A 40 -21.22 4.28 -1.92
C LEU A 40 -20.38 3.05 -2.25
N TYR A 41 -20.76 1.91 -1.69
CA TYR A 41 -20.13 0.63 -1.94
C TYR A 41 -21.20 -0.40 -2.30
N LEU A 42 -20.92 -1.21 -3.31
CA LEU A 42 -21.74 -2.35 -3.69
C LEU A 42 -21.05 -3.62 -3.21
N THR A 43 -21.79 -4.51 -2.58
CA THR A 43 -21.33 -5.82 -2.14
C THR A 43 -22.41 -6.85 -2.42
N ASN A 44 -22.01 -8.07 -2.74
CA ASN A 44 -22.86 -9.24 -2.86
C ASN A 44 -22.84 -10.11 -1.59
N VAL A 45 -22.11 -9.69 -0.56
CA VAL A 45 -22.06 -10.39 0.73
C VAL A 45 -23.35 -10.08 1.50
N PRO A 46 -24.08 -11.11 1.95
CA PRO A 46 -25.29 -10.94 2.76
C PRO A 46 -25.00 -10.20 4.08
N SER A 47 -25.95 -9.41 4.56
CA SER A 47 -25.81 -8.64 5.81
C SER A 47 -25.67 -9.50 7.07
N CYS A 48 -26.06 -10.77 7.02
CA CYS A 48 -25.84 -11.74 8.09
C CYS A 48 -24.39 -12.23 8.21
N LEU A 49 -23.59 -12.10 7.13
CA LEU A 49 -22.17 -12.49 7.12
C LEU A 49 -21.22 -11.31 7.31
N MET A 50 -21.66 -10.09 7.01
CA MET A 50 -20.83 -8.91 7.12
C MET A 50 -21.71 -7.67 7.35
N SER A 51 -21.45 -6.97 8.43
CA SER A 51 -22.12 -5.70 8.74
C SER A 51 -21.71 -4.57 7.78
N ALA A 52 -22.47 -3.49 7.77
CA ALA A 52 -22.15 -2.32 6.93
C ALA A 52 -20.79 -1.69 7.31
N SER A 53 -20.45 -1.63 8.59
CA SER A 53 -19.17 -1.11 9.10
C SER A 53 -17.99 -1.96 8.66
N GLU A 54 -18.10 -3.28 8.77
CA GLU A 54 -17.07 -4.22 8.29
C GLU A 54 -16.88 -4.10 6.78
N ALA A 55 -17.97 -4.01 5.99
CA ALA A 55 -17.91 -3.83 4.55
C ALA A 55 -17.13 -2.56 4.17
N LEU A 56 -17.31 -1.46 4.90
CA LEU A 56 -16.59 -0.20 4.66
C LEU A 56 -15.09 -0.34 4.96
N VAL A 57 -14.74 -1.02 6.05
CA VAL A 57 -13.32 -1.25 6.38
C VAL A 57 -12.67 -2.17 5.35
N VAL A 58 -13.33 -3.28 4.96
CA VAL A 58 -12.85 -4.19 3.92
C VAL A 58 -12.68 -3.45 2.58
N ALA A 59 -13.63 -2.60 2.18
CA ALA A 59 -13.52 -1.80 0.96
C ALA A 59 -12.29 -0.86 0.99
N THR A 60 -11.95 -0.30 2.15
CA THR A 60 -10.74 0.52 2.30
C THR A 60 -9.45 -0.31 2.26
N THR A 61 -9.48 -1.58 2.72
CA THR A 61 -8.30 -2.45 2.66
C THR A 61 -7.97 -2.89 1.24
N ARG A 62 -8.95 -2.95 0.32
CA ARG A 62 -8.71 -3.24 -1.10
C ARG A 62 -7.65 -2.31 -1.70
N TRP A 63 -7.63 -1.05 -1.29
CA TRP A 63 -6.61 -0.09 -1.73
C TRP A 63 -5.18 -0.50 -1.37
N GLN A 64 -4.99 -1.31 -0.32
CA GLN A 64 -3.67 -1.81 0.07
C GLN A 64 -3.07 -2.72 -0.99
N ILE A 65 -3.90 -3.48 -1.70
CA ILE A 65 -3.47 -4.34 -2.82
C ILE A 65 -2.92 -3.46 -3.96
N GLU A 66 -3.61 -2.37 -4.29
CA GLU A 66 -3.14 -1.42 -5.31
C GLU A 66 -1.82 -0.75 -4.92
N LEU A 67 -1.67 -0.39 -3.63
CA LEU A 67 -0.41 0.14 -3.11
C LEU A 67 0.72 -0.89 -3.18
N LEU A 68 0.42 -2.17 -2.95
CA LEU A 68 1.39 -3.26 -3.08
C LEU A 68 1.86 -3.42 -4.53
N PHE A 69 0.95 -3.46 -5.49
CA PHE A 69 1.30 -3.49 -6.91
C PHE A 69 2.10 -2.26 -7.34
N LYS A 70 1.72 -1.08 -6.84
CA LYS A 70 2.48 0.14 -7.09
C LYS A 70 3.90 0.05 -6.52
N LEU A 71 4.06 -0.52 -5.32
CA LEU A 71 5.36 -0.77 -4.72
C LEU A 71 6.21 -1.70 -5.60
N TRP A 72 5.64 -2.79 -6.09
CA TRP A 72 6.31 -3.76 -6.95
C TRP A 72 6.77 -3.13 -8.27
N LYS A 73 5.91 -2.31 -8.92
CA LYS A 73 6.27 -1.59 -10.14
C LYS A 73 7.34 -0.53 -9.87
N SER A 74 7.08 0.39 -8.95
CA SER A 74 7.95 1.57 -8.75
C SER A 74 9.28 1.27 -8.05
N HIS A 75 9.34 0.20 -7.25
CA HIS A 75 10.53 -0.15 -6.47
C HIS A 75 11.07 -1.55 -6.78
N GLY A 76 10.25 -2.45 -7.30
CA GLY A 76 10.64 -3.77 -7.76
C GLY A 76 11.00 -3.84 -9.25
N PHE A 77 10.63 -2.80 -10.03
CA PHE A 77 10.85 -2.72 -11.48
C PHE A 77 10.34 -3.95 -12.23
N LEU A 78 9.20 -4.52 -11.79
CA LEU A 78 8.67 -5.77 -12.35
C LEU A 78 8.21 -5.62 -13.82
N ASP A 79 7.79 -4.43 -14.21
CA ASP A 79 7.33 -4.09 -15.56
C ASP A 79 8.44 -3.62 -16.50
N GLU A 80 9.68 -3.54 -16.02
CA GLU A 80 10.84 -3.15 -16.82
C GLU A 80 11.65 -4.39 -17.20
N SER A 81 12.07 -4.53 -18.44
CA SER A 81 13.06 -5.52 -18.88
C SER A 81 14.11 -4.88 -19.75
N ARG A 82 15.35 -5.33 -19.58
CA ARG A 82 16.50 -4.86 -20.37
C ARG A 82 16.71 -5.67 -21.64
N SER A 83 15.97 -6.76 -21.85
CA SER A 83 16.10 -7.67 -22.97
C SER A 83 14.84 -7.65 -23.84
N SER A 84 15.01 -7.87 -25.14
CA SER A 84 13.93 -8.16 -26.09
C SER A 84 13.70 -9.67 -26.29
N ILE A 85 14.52 -10.52 -25.71
CA ILE A 85 14.49 -11.97 -25.89
C ILE A 85 13.56 -12.58 -24.84
N SER A 86 12.49 -13.26 -25.25
CA SER A 86 11.41 -13.74 -24.37
C SER A 86 11.88 -14.55 -23.16
N HIS A 87 12.77 -15.53 -23.33
CA HIS A 87 13.25 -16.33 -22.20
C HIS A 87 14.16 -15.54 -21.25
N LYS A 88 14.91 -14.54 -21.72
CA LYS A 88 15.67 -13.64 -20.83
C LYS A 88 14.74 -12.73 -20.04
N ILE A 89 13.67 -12.24 -20.68
CA ILE A 89 12.61 -11.46 -19.99
C ILE A 89 12.00 -12.29 -18.85
N LEU A 90 11.66 -13.57 -19.13
CA LEU A 90 11.11 -14.47 -18.11
C LEU A 90 12.08 -14.71 -16.96
N CYS A 91 13.35 -14.99 -17.25
CA CYS A 91 14.38 -15.16 -16.21
C CYS A 91 14.52 -13.91 -15.35
N GLU A 92 14.56 -12.72 -15.97
CA GLU A 92 14.64 -11.46 -15.25
C GLU A 92 13.39 -11.22 -14.39
N LEU A 93 12.20 -11.52 -14.91
CA LEU A 93 10.93 -11.39 -14.19
C LEU A 93 10.90 -12.32 -12.96
N TYR A 94 11.25 -13.59 -13.12
CA TYR A 94 11.30 -14.53 -11.99
C TYR A 94 12.33 -14.11 -10.93
N ALA A 95 13.51 -13.66 -11.32
CA ALA A 95 14.50 -13.14 -10.39
C ALA A 95 13.98 -11.94 -9.58
N LYS A 96 13.28 -11.01 -10.23
CA LYS A 96 12.64 -9.86 -9.58
C LYS A 96 11.51 -10.28 -8.65
N LEU A 97 10.68 -11.24 -9.06
CA LEU A 97 9.61 -11.78 -8.20
C LEU A 97 10.17 -12.44 -6.94
N ILE A 98 11.22 -13.23 -7.06
CA ILE A 98 11.91 -13.83 -5.91
C ILE A 98 12.45 -12.74 -4.99
N ALA A 99 13.11 -11.72 -5.54
CA ALA A 99 13.63 -10.61 -4.75
C ALA A 99 12.51 -9.84 -4.01
N VAL A 100 11.36 -9.63 -4.65
CA VAL A 100 10.18 -9.01 -4.03
C VAL A 100 9.61 -9.87 -2.91
N VAL A 101 9.52 -11.18 -3.09
CA VAL A 101 9.05 -12.11 -2.05
C VAL A 101 9.99 -12.08 -0.83
N ILE A 102 11.30 -12.15 -1.05
CA ILE A 102 12.30 -12.05 0.02
C ILE A 102 12.18 -10.70 0.75
N GLN A 103 12.06 -9.59 0.00
CA GLN A 103 11.87 -8.27 0.56
C GLN A 103 10.61 -8.20 1.44
N HIS A 104 9.47 -8.73 0.96
CA HIS A 104 8.23 -8.77 1.74
C HIS A 104 8.37 -9.63 2.98
N TRP A 105 9.07 -10.74 2.90
CA TRP A 105 9.32 -11.60 4.05
C TRP A 105 10.08 -10.85 5.16
N PHE A 106 11.17 -10.13 4.82
CA PHE A 106 11.85 -9.27 5.78
C PHE A 106 10.94 -8.20 6.38
N CYS A 107 10.08 -7.57 5.56
CA CYS A 107 9.13 -6.58 6.03
C CYS A 107 8.10 -7.21 6.99
N LEU A 108 7.53 -8.37 6.66
CA LEU A 108 6.55 -9.06 7.49
C LEU A 108 7.13 -9.46 8.84
N VAL A 109 8.28 -10.11 8.86
CA VAL A 109 8.91 -10.59 10.11
C VAL A 109 9.15 -9.45 11.11
N ARG A 110 9.44 -8.24 10.63
CA ARG A 110 9.83 -7.13 11.53
C ARG A 110 8.78 -6.03 11.67
N LEU A 111 7.96 -5.80 10.65
CA LEU A 111 7.01 -4.69 10.63
C LEU A 111 5.57 -5.09 10.98
N TRP A 112 5.27 -6.39 11.05
CA TRP A 112 3.92 -6.86 11.36
C TRP A 112 3.36 -6.25 12.64
N ALA A 113 4.18 -6.16 13.68
CA ALA A 113 3.80 -5.54 14.96
C ALA A 113 3.91 -4.01 14.98
N CYS A 114 4.31 -3.36 13.88
CA CYS A 114 4.60 -1.94 13.82
C CYS A 114 3.74 -1.25 12.74
N PRO A 115 2.45 -0.98 13.00
CA PRO A 115 1.52 -0.43 11.99
C PRO A 115 1.86 1.00 11.55
N ASP A 116 2.72 1.68 12.27
CA ASP A 116 3.21 3.05 11.97
C ASP A 116 4.38 3.07 10.97
N ARG A 117 4.74 1.94 10.39
CA ARG A 117 5.84 1.81 9.43
C ARG A 117 5.36 1.88 7.98
N SER A 118 6.18 2.50 7.13
CA SER A 118 5.97 2.63 5.69
C SER A 118 6.61 1.46 4.96
N LEU A 119 5.82 0.66 4.24
CA LEU A 119 6.33 -0.41 3.38
C LEU A 119 7.27 0.11 2.29
N VAL A 120 7.05 1.33 1.77
CA VAL A 120 7.93 1.94 0.77
C VAL A 120 9.30 2.21 1.35
N LYS A 121 9.38 2.83 2.53
CA LYS A 121 10.66 3.09 3.21
C LYS A 121 11.35 1.79 3.60
N ALA A 122 10.58 0.78 4.01
CA ALA A 122 11.11 -0.54 4.33
C ALA A 122 11.72 -1.23 3.10
N ALA A 123 11.02 -1.21 1.96
CA ALA A 123 11.53 -1.73 0.69
C ALA A 123 12.83 -1.04 0.26
N GLN A 124 12.90 0.27 0.40
CA GLN A 124 14.11 1.05 0.14
C GLN A 124 15.25 0.67 1.09
N SER A 125 14.95 0.43 2.37
CA SER A 125 15.94 -0.01 3.36
C SER A 125 16.47 -1.40 3.02
N VAL A 126 15.62 -2.37 2.71
CA VAL A 126 16.04 -3.72 2.26
C VAL A 126 16.95 -3.62 1.05
N ARG A 127 16.57 -2.83 0.05
CA ARG A 127 17.38 -2.61 -1.16
C ARG A 127 18.75 -2.02 -0.86
N LYS A 128 18.83 -1.07 0.07
CA LYS A 128 20.08 -0.46 0.53
C LYS A 128 21.07 -1.49 1.12
N HIS A 129 20.53 -2.48 1.84
CA HIS A 129 21.33 -3.51 2.51
C HIS A 129 21.55 -4.76 1.65
N ALA A 130 20.91 -4.86 0.48
CA ALA A 130 20.94 -6.09 -0.35
C ALA A 130 22.35 -6.53 -0.72
N LEU A 131 23.22 -5.61 -1.14
CA LEU A 131 24.61 -5.96 -1.50
C LEU A 131 25.41 -6.51 -0.30
N GLY A 132 25.20 -5.95 0.90
CA GLY A 132 25.81 -6.46 2.12
C GLY A 132 25.33 -7.87 2.44
N LEU A 133 24.02 -8.13 2.31
CA LEU A 133 23.45 -9.46 2.52
C LEU A 133 24.02 -10.49 1.54
N ILE A 134 24.13 -10.13 0.25
CA ILE A 134 24.66 -11.02 -0.79
C ILE A 134 26.14 -11.32 -0.53
N ARG A 135 26.94 -10.30 -0.21
CA ARG A 135 28.38 -10.46 0.08
C ARG A 135 28.62 -11.38 1.27
N ASP A 136 27.81 -11.23 2.31
CA ASP A 136 28.01 -11.92 3.59
C ASP A 136 27.31 -13.30 3.62
N LEU A 137 26.49 -13.63 2.60
CA LEU A 137 25.72 -14.87 2.47
C LEU A 137 26.57 -16.16 2.62
N PRO A 138 27.79 -16.25 2.05
CA PRO A 138 28.59 -17.48 2.15
C PRO A 138 29.10 -17.80 3.58
N VAL A 139 29.11 -16.78 4.46
CA VAL A 139 29.66 -16.90 5.82
C VAL A 139 28.55 -16.68 6.84
N LEU A 140 27.98 -17.75 7.40
CA LEU A 140 26.82 -17.72 8.26
C LEU A 140 26.87 -16.68 9.42
N PRO A 141 27.99 -16.52 10.17
CA PRO A 141 28.06 -15.48 11.19
C PRO A 141 27.95 -14.04 10.64
N LEU A 142 28.57 -13.77 9.50
CA LEU A 142 28.51 -12.45 8.83
C LEU A 142 27.11 -12.19 8.29
N PHE A 143 26.51 -13.19 7.64
CA PHE A 143 25.14 -13.11 7.14
C PHE A 143 24.12 -12.86 8.25
N SER A 144 24.26 -13.58 9.38
CA SER A 144 23.41 -13.37 10.56
C SER A 144 23.54 -11.95 11.13
N ARG A 145 24.77 -11.40 11.13
CA ARG A 145 25.02 -10.01 11.51
C ARG A 145 24.37 -9.02 10.54
N ALA A 146 24.50 -9.26 9.22
CA ALA A 146 23.89 -8.41 8.19
C ALA A 146 22.35 -8.40 8.28
N ILE A 147 21.73 -9.57 8.53
CA ILE A 147 20.29 -9.68 8.80
C ILE A 147 19.91 -8.85 10.04
N ARG A 148 20.67 -8.94 11.12
CA ARG A 148 20.39 -8.18 12.34
C ARG A 148 20.44 -6.66 12.08
N ILE A 149 21.49 -6.20 11.39
CA ILE A 149 21.61 -4.78 11.00
C ILE A 149 20.41 -4.33 10.19
N LEU A 150 19.97 -5.13 9.19
CA LEU A 150 18.78 -4.81 8.41
C LEU A 150 17.52 -4.76 9.28
N THR A 151 17.30 -5.76 10.13
CA THR A 151 16.09 -5.82 10.99
C THR A 151 16.05 -4.66 11.98
N ASP A 152 17.19 -4.24 12.52
CA ASP A 152 17.29 -3.08 13.41
C ASP A 152 17.02 -1.77 12.65
N ALA A 153 17.53 -1.64 11.42
CA ALA A 153 17.26 -0.51 10.56
C ALA A 153 15.77 -0.41 10.18
N LEU A 154 15.09 -1.53 9.97
CA LEU A 154 13.65 -1.57 9.72
C LEU A 154 12.85 -1.17 10.96
N ALA A 155 13.25 -1.63 12.14
CA ALA A 155 12.56 -1.34 13.39
C ALA A 155 12.73 0.12 13.82
N ALA A 156 13.94 0.67 13.75
CA ALA A 156 14.24 2.05 14.16
C ALA A 156 13.75 3.08 13.15
N GLY A 157 13.89 2.75 11.85
CA GLY A 157 13.53 3.61 10.72
C GLY A 157 12.13 3.37 10.19
N CYS A 158 11.93 3.74 8.95
CA CYS A 158 10.75 3.45 8.14
C CYS A 158 9.43 4.05 8.66
N ARG A 159 9.45 5.00 9.60
CA ARG A 159 8.23 5.63 10.12
C ARG A 159 7.46 6.35 9.02
N ILE A 160 6.12 6.26 9.11
CA ILE A 160 5.21 7.04 8.28
C ILE A 160 5.35 8.51 8.67
N ASP A 161 5.43 9.42 7.69
CA ASP A 161 5.50 10.85 7.95
C ASP A 161 4.22 11.32 8.66
N LYS A 162 4.39 12.13 9.73
CA LYS A 162 3.31 12.56 10.64
C LYS A 162 2.21 13.42 9.99
N SER A 163 2.33 13.81 8.71
CA SER A 163 1.36 14.64 8.00
C SER A 163 0.03 13.94 7.68
N ARG A 164 -0.10 12.63 7.92
CA ARG A 164 -1.34 11.89 7.65
C ARG A 164 -2.25 11.90 8.88
N GLN A 165 -3.27 12.73 8.83
CA GLN A 165 -4.34 12.83 9.84
C GLN A 165 -5.30 11.62 9.87
N ARG A 166 -5.13 10.61 9.00
CA ARG A 166 -6.05 9.47 8.91
C ARG A 166 -5.50 8.29 9.69
N THR A 167 -6.38 7.67 10.48
CA THR A 167 -6.09 6.40 11.18
C THR A 167 -5.61 5.35 10.17
N PRO A 168 -4.45 4.71 10.37
CA PRO A 168 -3.96 3.65 9.50
C PRO A 168 -4.98 2.52 9.34
N THR A 169 -5.04 1.93 8.15
CA THR A 169 -5.98 0.85 7.82
C THR A 169 -5.87 -0.33 8.78
N PHE A 170 -4.65 -0.65 9.23
CA PHE A 170 -4.40 -1.72 10.20
C PHE A 170 -5.09 -1.47 11.55
N GLN A 171 -5.04 -0.24 12.08
CA GLN A 171 -5.73 0.12 13.32
C GLN A 171 -7.25 0.08 13.16
N ARG A 172 -7.76 0.40 11.96
CA ARG A 172 -9.20 0.29 11.66
C ARG A 172 -9.65 -1.17 11.61
N LEU A 173 -8.81 -2.08 11.11
CA LEU A 173 -9.08 -3.52 11.11
C LEU A 173 -9.07 -4.08 12.52
N LEU A 174 -8.10 -3.70 13.37
CA LEU A 174 -8.04 -4.13 14.75
C LEU A 174 -9.25 -3.66 15.57
N ALA A 175 -9.85 -2.54 15.23
CA ALA A 175 -11.04 -2.02 15.91
C ALA A 175 -12.34 -2.79 15.54
N LEU A 176 -12.30 -3.70 14.57
CA LEU A 176 -13.42 -4.58 14.20
C LEU A 176 -13.38 -5.95 14.92
N THR A 177 -12.22 -6.32 15.47
CA THR A 177 -12.02 -7.54 16.29
C THR A 177 -12.30 -7.27 17.75
#